data_0dc92503dc7b1c1ace5138dd8b1e0abe
#
_entry.id   0dc92503dc7b1c1ace5138dd8b1e0abe
#
_cell.length_a   1.000
_cell.length_b   1.000
_cell.length_c   1.000
_cell.angle_alpha   90.00
_cell.angle_beta   90.00
_cell.angle_gamma   90.00
#
_symmetry.space_group_name_H-M   'P 1'
#
loop_
_entity.id
_entity.type
_entity.pdbx_description
1 polymer ?
#
loop_
_entity_poly.entity_id
_entity_poly.type
_entity_poly.pdbx_seq_one_letter_code
_entity_poly.pdbx_strand_id
1 'polypeptide(L)'
;MIKEKSLFYENTSEKLPKMVDDFVSDDFKVGDNVDVEGRYLKRNRSQNEDAINVVKVVEVKENSLVVLNGYHNKDTWEVSKEHCKRNSLRVGPEPFAKEDWHRKINKMDMSLLGIIGMLFERETTPFEGADGKTHEISELNWNPYVKDSEGNLLFYQRDFVWTLEQKQLLIESIYNYLNCGMILVRERSFDFVEKEVKKGNYNVGFFDIVDGKQRLNALYEFLTNQFKDLHGNYFGDLSAMSKRVFADSTCFAFGIMRERSTDEDVINSFLNVNFTGTRMSREHIEYVRSLKNKIEK
;
A
#
# COMPACT_ATOMS: atom_id res chain seq x y z
N MET A 1 5.57 43.12 -14.19
CA MET A 1 4.54 42.29 -14.82
C MET A 1 5.26 41.05 -15.39
N ILE A 2 5.42 40.03 -14.59
CA ILE A 2 6.05 38.78 -14.97
C ILE A 2 4.92 37.87 -15.45
N LYS A 3 4.91 37.55 -16.72
CA LYS A 3 3.96 36.57 -17.28
C LYS A 3 4.41 35.18 -16.79
N GLU A 4 3.64 34.60 -15.89
CA GLU A 4 3.72 33.17 -15.60
C GLU A 4 3.38 32.38 -16.87
N LYS A 5 4.37 31.79 -17.49
CA LYS A 5 4.16 30.74 -18.47
C LYS A 5 3.88 29.44 -17.70
N SER A 6 2.68 28.94 -17.82
CA SER A 6 2.29 27.61 -17.39
C SER A 6 3.18 26.57 -18.08
N LEU A 7 4.00 25.89 -17.30
CA LEU A 7 4.96 24.87 -17.75
C LEU A 7 4.31 23.54 -18.22
N PHE A 8 2.97 23.48 -18.26
CA PHE A 8 2.26 22.21 -18.51
C PHE A 8 1.42 22.18 -19.78
N TYR A 9 1.32 23.28 -20.57
CA TYR A 9 0.58 23.30 -21.81
C TYR A 9 1.28 24.19 -22.85
N GLU A 10 2.48 23.81 -23.28
CA GLU A 10 2.90 24.14 -24.62
C GLU A 10 2.50 22.96 -25.51
N ASN A 11 1.56 23.24 -26.42
CA ASN A 11 1.27 22.42 -27.58
C ASN A 11 2.58 22.11 -28.30
N THR A 12 3.25 21.04 -27.94
CA THR A 12 4.20 20.39 -28.79
C THR A 12 3.39 19.57 -29.81
N SER A 13 2.96 20.24 -30.88
CA SER A 13 2.68 19.58 -32.14
C SER A 13 3.98 19.03 -32.78
N GLU A 14 5.05 18.95 -32.03
CA GLU A 14 6.18 18.09 -32.37
C GLU A 14 5.70 16.66 -32.13
N LYS A 15 5.52 16.00 -33.30
CA LYS A 15 5.28 14.57 -33.40
C LYS A 15 6.10 13.88 -32.28
N LEU A 16 5.39 13.28 -31.30
CA LEU A 16 5.96 12.20 -30.54
C LEU A 16 6.79 11.36 -31.51
N PRO A 17 8.06 11.06 -31.20
CA PRO A 17 8.86 10.23 -32.12
C PRO A 17 7.95 9.07 -32.48
N LYS A 18 7.79 8.82 -33.80
CA LYS A 18 7.05 7.66 -34.28
C LYS A 18 7.63 6.49 -33.51
N MET A 19 6.91 6.04 -32.50
CA MET A 19 7.26 4.84 -31.78
C MET A 19 7.18 3.77 -32.87
N VAL A 20 8.32 3.23 -33.08
CA VAL A 20 8.74 2.25 -34.07
C VAL A 20 7.58 1.35 -34.45
N ASP A 21 6.93 1.65 -35.59
CA ASP A 21 5.95 0.78 -36.25
C ASP A 21 6.59 -0.51 -36.81
N ASP A 22 7.88 -0.75 -36.53
CA ASP A 22 8.70 -1.73 -37.21
C ASP A 22 8.94 -3.04 -36.45
N PHE A 23 8.25 -3.29 -35.35
CA PHE A 23 8.28 -4.61 -34.69
C PHE A 23 6.90 -5.24 -34.58
N VAL A 24 6.23 -5.43 -35.68
CA VAL A 24 5.16 -6.41 -35.79
C VAL A 24 5.82 -7.76 -36.07
N SER A 25 6.34 -8.40 -35.03
CA SER A 25 6.61 -9.83 -35.15
C SER A 25 5.28 -10.55 -34.93
N ASP A 26 4.81 -11.30 -35.90
CA ASP A 26 3.64 -12.18 -35.81
C ASP A 26 3.86 -13.38 -34.88
N ASP A 27 4.96 -13.41 -34.16
CA ASP A 27 5.36 -14.49 -33.26
C ASP A 27 4.81 -14.26 -31.83
N PHE A 28 3.50 -14.37 -31.71
CA PHE A 28 2.83 -14.33 -30.41
C PHE A 28 3.09 -15.59 -29.60
N LYS A 29 3.29 -15.42 -28.29
CA LYS A 29 3.50 -16.53 -27.33
C LYS A 29 2.47 -16.49 -26.22
N VAL A 30 2.18 -17.67 -25.65
CA VAL A 30 1.37 -17.76 -24.44
C VAL A 30 2.04 -16.95 -23.33
N GLY A 31 1.27 -16.08 -22.71
CA GLY A 31 1.77 -15.15 -21.68
C GLY A 31 2.04 -13.73 -22.20
N ASP A 32 2.10 -13.52 -23.51
CA ASP A 32 2.23 -12.17 -24.08
C ASP A 32 1.01 -11.31 -23.72
N ASN A 33 1.25 -10.02 -23.57
CA ASN A 33 0.18 -9.02 -23.53
C ASN A 33 0.00 -8.42 -24.92
N VAL A 34 -1.24 -8.34 -25.35
CA VAL A 34 -1.61 -7.77 -26.64
C VAL A 34 -2.68 -6.69 -26.47
N ASP A 35 -2.58 -5.68 -27.30
CA ASP A 35 -3.57 -4.60 -27.40
C ASP A 35 -4.65 -5.04 -28.37
N VAL A 36 -5.92 -5.00 -27.93
CA VAL A 36 -7.10 -5.34 -28.74
C VAL A 36 -8.16 -4.27 -28.58
N GLU A 37 -8.75 -3.80 -29.69
CA GLU A 37 -9.86 -2.88 -29.62
C GLU A 37 -11.11 -3.56 -29.02
N GLY A 38 -11.87 -2.83 -28.21
CA GLY A 38 -13.04 -3.34 -27.48
C GLY A 38 -14.07 -4.01 -28.36
N ARG A 39 -14.23 -3.56 -29.61
CA ARG A 39 -15.15 -4.14 -30.61
C ARG A 39 -14.89 -5.62 -30.91
N TYR A 40 -13.65 -6.07 -30.78
CA TYR A 40 -13.27 -7.47 -31.04
C TYR A 40 -13.35 -8.36 -29.81
N LEU A 41 -13.62 -7.80 -28.64
CA LEU A 41 -13.71 -8.52 -27.37
C LEU A 41 -15.15 -8.89 -26.99
N LYS A 42 -16.12 -8.88 -27.89
CA LYS A 42 -17.54 -9.27 -27.68
C LYS A 42 -18.09 -8.89 -26.29
N ARG A 43 -17.80 -7.67 -25.82
CA ARG A 43 -18.30 -7.18 -24.53
C ARG A 43 -19.73 -6.68 -24.65
N ASN A 44 -20.48 -6.73 -23.53
CA ASN A 44 -21.84 -6.17 -23.44
C ASN A 44 -21.89 -4.71 -23.92
N ARG A 45 -22.93 -4.33 -24.64
CA ARG A 45 -23.17 -3.07 -25.38
C ARG A 45 -22.92 -1.73 -24.65
N SER A 46 -22.45 -1.74 -23.41
CA SER A 46 -22.22 -0.52 -22.62
C SER A 46 -20.75 -0.05 -22.56
N GLN A 47 -19.82 -0.73 -23.24
CA GLN A 47 -18.40 -0.35 -23.21
C GLN A 47 -17.97 0.25 -24.54
N ASN A 48 -17.07 1.24 -24.47
CA ASN A 48 -16.53 1.94 -25.63
C ASN A 48 -15.84 0.94 -26.59
N GLU A 49 -16.40 0.77 -27.78
CA GLU A 49 -15.93 -0.16 -28.81
C GLU A 49 -14.52 0.22 -29.33
N ASP A 50 -14.16 1.49 -29.24
CA ASP A 50 -12.88 2.03 -29.72
C ASP A 50 -11.79 2.00 -28.62
N ALA A 51 -12.14 1.57 -27.41
CA ALA A 51 -11.16 1.48 -26.32
C ALA A 51 -10.13 0.36 -26.60
N ILE A 52 -8.85 0.68 -26.52
CA ILE A 52 -7.78 -0.31 -26.57
C ILE A 52 -7.72 -1.02 -25.23
N ASN A 53 -7.79 -2.34 -25.26
CA ASN A 53 -7.72 -3.19 -24.09
C ASN A 53 -6.44 -4.03 -24.14
N VAL A 54 -5.68 -4.03 -23.07
CA VAL A 54 -4.55 -4.92 -22.89
C VAL A 54 -5.06 -6.26 -22.36
N VAL A 55 -4.85 -7.32 -23.10
CA VAL A 55 -5.31 -8.68 -22.75
C VAL A 55 -4.15 -9.67 -22.81
N LYS A 56 -4.20 -10.71 -21.98
CA LYS A 56 -3.14 -11.73 -21.90
C LYS A 56 -3.46 -12.89 -22.83
N VAL A 57 -2.49 -13.31 -23.63
CA VAL A 57 -2.60 -14.50 -24.47
C VAL A 57 -2.51 -15.76 -23.63
N VAL A 58 -3.51 -16.62 -23.71
CA VAL A 58 -3.54 -17.92 -23.03
C VAL A 58 -3.36 -19.10 -23.97
N GLU A 59 -3.65 -18.91 -25.27
CA GLU A 59 -3.42 -19.91 -26.31
C GLU A 59 -3.13 -19.21 -27.63
N VAL A 60 -2.19 -19.75 -28.42
CA VAL A 60 -1.87 -19.27 -29.75
C VAL A 60 -2.33 -20.31 -30.78
N LYS A 61 -3.24 -19.93 -31.65
CA LYS A 61 -3.71 -20.71 -32.79
C LYS A 61 -3.09 -20.22 -34.08
N GLU A 62 -3.33 -20.89 -35.18
CA GLU A 62 -2.74 -20.56 -36.48
C GLU A 62 -3.06 -19.10 -36.89
N ASN A 63 -4.33 -18.69 -36.86
CA ASN A 63 -4.78 -17.38 -37.31
C ASN A 63 -5.42 -16.53 -36.21
N SER A 64 -5.48 -17.02 -34.97
CA SER A 64 -6.12 -16.35 -33.86
C SER A 64 -5.36 -16.52 -32.55
N LEU A 65 -5.69 -15.69 -31.58
CA LEU A 65 -5.22 -15.77 -30.20
C LEU A 65 -6.42 -15.98 -29.30
N VAL A 66 -6.28 -16.88 -28.33
CA VAL A 66 -7.22 -16.94 -27.20
C VAL A 66 -6.67 -16.06 -26.10
N VAL A 67 -7.46 -15.07 -25.69
CA VAL A 67 -7.05 -14.04 -24.74
C VAL A 67 -7.95 -14.02 -23.51
N LEU A 68 -7.39 -13.66 -22.37
CA LEU A 68 -8.09 -13.61 -21.08
C LEU A 68 -8.43 -12.15 -20.74
N ASN A 69 -9.70 -11.88 -20.39
CA ASN A 69 -10.09 -10.57 -19.89
C ASN A 69 -9.67 -10.42 -18.41
N GLY A 70 -8.74 -9.51 -18.14
CA GLY A 70 -8.03 -9.39 -16.87
C GLY A 70 -8.83 -8.84 -15.69
N TYR A 71 -10.15 -8.56 -15.77
CA TYR A 71 -10.74 -7.78 -14.69
C TYR A 71 -11.69 -8.49 -13.74
N HIS A 72 -12.45 -9.50 -14.12
CA HIS A 72 -13.36 -10.19 -13.17
C HIS A 72 -13.87 -11.57 -13.59
N ASN A 73 -13.60 -12.03 -14.81
CA ASN A 73 -14.11 -13.32 -15.28
C ASN A 73 -12.98 -14.14 -15.89
N LYS A 74 -13.04 -15.44 -15.65
CA LYS A 74 -12.20 -16.43 -16.34
C LYS A 74 -12.62 -16.64 -17.80
N ASP A 75 -13.33 -15.66 -18.38
CA ASP A 75 -13.81 -15.74 -19.74
C ASP A 75 -12.66 -15.52 -20.70
N THR A 76 -12.56 -16.40 -21.67
CA THR A 76 -11.59 -16.29 -22.76
C THR A 76 -12.33 -15.89 -24.03
N TRP A 77 -11.67 -15.10 -24.87
CA TRP A 77 -12.15 -14.72 -26.19
C TRP A 77 -11.15 -15.15 -27.26
N GLU A 78 -11.68 -15.58 -28.38
CA GLU A 78 -10.86 -15.81 -29.56
C GLU A 78 -10.89 -14.57 -30.45
N VAL A 79 -9.71 -14.02 -30.71
CA VAL A 79 -9.50 -12.79 -31.51
C VAL A 79 -8.54 -13.09 -32.65
N SER A 80 -8.85 -12.63 -33.88
CA SER A 80 -7.96 -12.76 -35.01
C SER A 80 -6.64 -12.02 -34.75
N LYS A 81 -5.51 -12.60 -35.17
CA LYS A 81 -4.17 -12.02 -34.99
C LYS A 81 -4.04 -10.64 -35.62
N GLU A 82 -4.74 -10.38 -36.75
CA GLU A 82 -4.77 -9.08 -37.40
C GLU A 82 -5.32 -7.93 -36.56
N HIS A 83 -6.14 -8.24 -35.55
CA HIS A 83 -6.72 -7.29 -34.60
C HIS A 83 -5.94 -7.19 -33.29
N CYS A 84 -4.82 -7.89 -33.20
CA CYS A 84 -3.96 -7.90 -32.01
C CYS A 84 -2.66 -7.17 -32.34
N LYS A 85 -2.29 -6.19 -31.51
CA LYS A 85 -0.96 -5.56 -31.56
C LYS A 85 -0.18 -5.98 -30.34
N ARG A 86 1.03 -6.50 -30.54
CA ARG A 86 1.92 -6.79 -29.43
C ARG A 86 2.19 -5.47 -28.69
N ASN A 87 1.97 -5.46 -27.39
CA ASN A 87 2.22 -4.27 -26.58
C ASN A 87 3.74 -4.09 -26.42
N SER A 88 4.35 -3.39 -27.39
CA SER A 88 5.80 -3.15 -27.47
C SER A 88 6.34 -2.19 -26.39
N LEU A 89 5.45 -1.52 -25.64
CA LEU A 89 5.86 -0.67 -24.52
C LEU A 89 6.35 -1.45 -23.31
N ARG A 90 6.34 -2.79 -23.39
CA ARG A 90 6.67 -3.66 -22.26
C ARG A 90 7.79 -4.64 -22.62
N VAL A 91 8.91 -4.12 -23.12
CA VAL A 91 10.14 -4.89 -23.31
C VAL A 91 10.96 -4.83 -22.01
N GLY A 92 10.78 -5.82 -21.17
CA GLY A 92 11.52 -5.97 -19.93
C GLY A 92 10.72 -6.77 -18.90
N PRO A 93 11.32 -7.20 -17.80
CA PRO A 93 10.56 -7.76 -16.70
C PRO A 93 9.62 -6.67 -16.20
N GLU A 94 8.32 -6.82 -16.52
CA GLU A 94 7.32 -5.87 -16.06
C GLU A 94 7.33 -5.82 -14.53
N PRO A 95 7.63 -4.67 -13.92
CA PRO A 95 7.59 -4.55 -12.47
C PRO A 95 6.20 -4.82 -11.89
N PHE A 96 5.16 -4.83 -12.77
CA PHE A 96 3.77 -5.09 -12.42
C PHE A 96 3.23 -6.43 -12.96
N ALA A 97 4.03 -7.20 -13.70
CA ALA A 97 3.62 -8.45 -14.35
C ALA A 97 3.70 -9.68 -13.43
N LYS A 98 3.64 -9.52 -12.14
CA LYS A 98 3.30 -10.63 -11.28
C LYS A 98 1.81 -10.90 -11.41
N GLU A 99 1.43 -12.17 -11.45
CA GLU A 99 0.09 -12.72 -11.66
C GLU A 99 -1.02 -12.14 -10.75
N ASP A 100 -0.66 -11.32 -9.77
CA ASP A 100 -1.51 -10.55 -8.90
C ASP A 100 -1.61 -9.08 -9.35
N TRP A 101 -2.48 -8.81 -10.30
CA TRP A 101 -2.95 -7.45 -10.61
C TRP A 101 -3.71 -6.79 -9.45
N HIS A 102 -3.93 -7.52 -8.39
CA HIS A 102 -4.48 -6.98 -7.16
C HIS A 102 -3.39 -6.21 -6.43
N ARG A 103 -3.55 -4.91 -6.35
CA ARG A 103 -2.68 -4.08 -5.51
C ARG A 103 -2.59 -4.71 -4.13
N LYS A 104 -1.37 -5.05 -3.70
CA LYS A 104 -1.13 -5.61 -2.37
C LYS A 104 -1.48 -4.61 -1.27
N ILE A 105 -1.47 -3.31 -1.61
CA ILE A 105 -1.76 -2.20 -0.71
C ILE A 105 -2.94 -1.41 -1.27
N ASN A 106 -4.02 -1.33 -0.49
CA ASN A 106 -5.10 -0.40 -0.73
C ASN A 106 -4.71 0.94 -0.08
N LYS A 107 -4.56 1.98 -0.89
CA LYS A 107 -4.24 3.32 -0.41
C LYS A 107 -5.49 4.19 -0.47
N MET A 108 -5.72 4.94 0.60
CA MET A 108 -6.79 5.94 0.72
C MET A 108 -6.27 7.17 1.45
N ASP A 109 -6.89 8.31 1.24
CA ASP A 109 -6.69 9.47 2.09
C ASP A 109 -7.63 9.32 3.29
N MET A 110 -7.07 9.44 4.49
CA MET A 110 -7.83 9.33 5.73
C MET A 110 -7.69 10.61 6.53
N SER A 111 -8.82 11.10 7.05
CA SER A 111 -8.79 12.23 7.98
C SER A 111 -8.12 11.81 9.29
N LEU A 112 -7.57 12.78 10.02
CA LEU A 112 -7.05 12.51 11.37
C LEU A 112 -8.11 11.97 12.29
N LEU A 113 -9.39 12.34 12.12
CA LEU A 113 -10.48 11.78 12.90
C LEU A 113 -10.55 10.26 12.76
N GLY A 114 -10.41 9.73 11.54
CA GLY A 114 -10.36 8.28 11.31
C GLY A 114 -9.15 7.62 12.00
N ILE A 115 -7.97 8.27 11.93
CA ILE A 115 -6.76 7.78 12.60
C ILE A 115 -6.92 7.84 14.13
N ILE A 116 -7.53 8.92 14.65
CA ILE A 116 -7.83 9.10 16.07
C ILE A 116 -8.77 7.99 16.54
N GLY A 117 -9.81 7.65 15.76
CA GLY A 117 -10.69 6.50 16.04
C GLY A 117 -9.87 5.23 16.27
N MET A 118 -9.00 4.86 15.32
CA MET A 118 -8.13 3.67 15.47
C MET A 118 -7.19 3.72 16.68
N LEU A 119 -6.77 4.92 17.13
CA LEU A 119 -5.88 5.07 18.28
C LEU A 119 -6.61 4.99 19.62
N PHE A 120 -7.86 5.45 19.68
CA PHE A 120 -8.60 5.66 20.93
C PHE A 120 -9.86 4.81 21.06
N GLU A 121 -10.49 4.41 19.98
CA GLU A 121 -11.51 3.39 20.00
C GLU A 121 -10.82 2.06 20.34
N ARG A 122 -10.64 1.87 21.62
CA ARG A 122 -10.13 0.61 22.17
C ARG A 122 -11.26 -0.41 22.15
N GLU A 123 -11.79 -0.70 20.99
CA GLU A 123 -12.50 -1.94 20.81
C GLU A 123 -11.45 -3.05 20.92
N THR A 124 -11.32 -3.57 22.12
CA THR A 124 -10.61 -4.81 22.35
C THR A 124 -11.58 -5.94 22.07
N THR A 125 -11.07 -6.99 21.45
CA THR A 125 -11.85 -8.21 21.24
C THR A 125 -11.38 -9.25 22.23
N PRO A 126 -12.29 -9.80 23.07
CA PRO A 126 -11.93 -10.82 24.03
C PRO A 126 -11.71 -12.17 23.35
N PHE A 127 -10.60 -12.81 23.66
CA PHE A 127 -10.27 -14.18 23.23
C PHE A 127 -9.88 -15.05 24.41
N GLU A 128 -10.30 -16.32 24.40
CA GLU A 128 -9.81 -17.30 25.35
C GLU A 128 -8.40 -17.75 24.96
N GLY A 129 -7.44 -17.53 25.85
CA GLY A 129 -6.04 -17.87 25.64
C GLY A 129 -5.71 -19.34 25.97
N ALA A 130 -4.48 -19.72 25.61
CA ALA A 130 -3.93 -21.04 25.95
C ALA A 130 -3.87 -21.31 27.46
N ASP A 131 -3.85 -20.27 28.26
CA ASP A 131 -3.85 -20.32 29.75
C ASP A 131 -5.25 -20.40 30.37
N GLY A 132 -6.29 -20.50 29.55
CA GLY A 132 -7.68 -20.53 29.95
C GLY A 132 -8.23 -19.19 30.49
N LYS A 133 -7.51 -18.09 30.23
CA LYS A 133 -7.96 -16.74 30.58
C LYS A 133 -8.44 -15.98 29.37
N THR A 134 -9.29 -15.00 29.61
CA THR A 134 -9.69 -14.04 28.55
C THR A 134 -8.62 -12.97 28.40
N HIS A 135 -8.17 -12.78 27.17
CA HIS A 135 -7.21 -11.75 26.79
C HIS A 135 -7.89 -10.74 25.86
N GLU A 136 -7.74 -9.46 26.19
CA GLU A 136 -8.27 -8.36 25.39
C GLU A 136 -7.27 -7.97 24.32
N ILE A 137 -7.60 -8.27 23.07
CA ILE A 137 -6.72 -7.99 21.91
C ILE A 137 -7.09 -6.64 21.30
N SER A 138 -6.12 -5.75 21.22
CA SER A 138 -6.26 -4.41 20.66
C SER A 138 -6.36 -4.46 19.12
N GLU A 139 -7.02 -3.46 18.55
CA GLU A 139 -7.10 -3.31 17.10
C GLU A 139 -5.71 -3.13 16.47
N LEU A 140 -4.88 -2.23 17.00
CA LEU A 140 -3.53 -1.96 16.50
C LEU A 140 -2.47 -2.80 17.24
N ASN A 141 -1.64 -3.49 16.47
CA ASN A 141 -0.41 -4.11 16.97
C ASN A 141 0.77 -3.15 16.76
N TRP A 142 1.29 -2.61 17.87
CA TRP A 142 2.40 -1.67 17.90
C TRP A 142 3.77 -2.31 17.74
N ASN A 143 3.88 -3.60 17.98
CA ASN A 143 5.12 -4.36 17.89
C ASN A 143 4.94 -5.61 17.02
N PRO A 144 4.60 -5.44 15.74
CA PRO A 144 4.34 -6.55 14.84
C PRO A 144 5.61 -7.35 14.53
N TYR A 145 5.40 -8.58 14.11
CA TYR A 145 6.45 -9.53 13.79
C TYR A 145 6.19 -10.19 12.44
N VAL A 146 7.24 -10.80 11.92
CA VAL A 146 7.20 -11.79 10.85
C VAL A 146 7.71 -13.13 11.39
N LYS A 147 7.45 -14.23 10.70
CA LYS A 147 7.93 -15.56 11.11
C LYS A 147 9.07 -16.02 10.21
N ASP A 148 10.08 -16.63 10.80
CA ASP A 148 11.08 -17.37 10.03
C ASP A 148 10.56 -18.74 9.60
N SER A 149 11.39 -19.49 8.87
CA SER A 149 11.07 -20.85 8.40
C SER A 149 10.82 -21.87 9.52
N GLU A 150 11.29 -21.60 10.72
CA GLU A 150 11.09 -22.42 11.92
C GLU A 150 9.86 -21.98 12.75
N GLY A 151 9.25 -20.84 12.37
CA GLY A 151 8.09 -20.27 13.04
C GLY A 151 8.44 -19.33 14.22
N ASN A 152 9.73 -18.96 14.39
CA ASN A 152 10.13 -18.03 15.41
C ASN A 152 9.69 -16.61 15.05
N LEU A 153 9.34 -15.80 16.06
CA LEU A 153 8.90 -14.43 15.89
C LEU A 153 10.10 -13.49 15.69
N LEU A 154 10.10 -12.76 14.59
CA LEU A 154 11.13 -11.79 14.24
C LEU A 154 10.52 -10.39 14.22
N PHE A 155 10.88 -9.55 15.18
CA PHE A 155 10.39 -8.19 15.31
C PHE A 155 11.20 -7.25 14.43
N TYR A 156 10.55 -6.51 13.53
CA TYR A 156 11.22 -5.61 12.58
C TYR A 156 11.05 -4.13 12.93
N GLN A 157 10.12 -3.80 13.81
CA GLN A 157 9.93 -2.42 14.26
C GLN A 157 10.99 -2.04 15.30
N ARG A 158 11.41 -0.77 15.26
CA ARG A 158 12.26 -0.17 16.30
C ARG A 158 11.42 0.44 17.42
N ASP A 159 12.05 0.71 18.54
CA ASP A 159 11.45 1.45 19.64
C ASP A 159 11.07 2.89 19.25
N PHE A 160 10.37 3.58 20.15
CA PHE A 160 10.05 4.99 19.99
C PHE A 160 11.33 5.82 20.17
N VAL A 161 11.81 6.42 19.08
CA VAL A 161 13.11 7.13 19.04
C VAL A 161 12.97 8.60 18.65
N TRP A 162 11.76 9.07 18.31
CA TRP A 162 11.57 10.45 17.95
C TRP A 162 11.79 11.39 19.11
N THR A 163 12.58 12.45 18.87
CA THR A 163 12.79 13.54 19.81
C THR A 163 11.52 14.39 19.94
N LEU A 164 11.44 15.20 21.00
CA LEU A 164 10.34 16.15 21.17
C LEU A 164 10.21 17.09 19.96
N GLU A 165 11.33 17.59 19.45
CA GLU A 165 11.35 18.47 18.28
C GLU A 165 10.73 17.80 17.04
N GLN A 166 11.05 16.52 16.78
CA GLN A 166 10.46 15.77 15.66
C GLN A 166 8.94 15.59 15.81
N LYS A 167 8.46 15.34 17.03
CA LYS A 167 7.04 15.25 17.33
C LYS A 167 6.34 16.58 17.13
N GLN A 168 6.93 17.67 17.61
CA GLN A 168 6.41 19.04 17.44
C GLN A 168 6.34 19.45 15.97
N LEU A 169 7.38 19.12 15.18
CA LEU A 169 7.40 19.40 13.72
C LEU A 169 6.32 18.60 12.97
N LEU A 170 5.98 17.40 13.42
CA LEU A 170 4.85 16.67 12.87
C LEU A 170 3.54 17.42 13.11
N ILE A 171 3.29 17.89 14.35
CA ILE A 171 2.09 18.64 14.69
C ILE A 171 2.00 19.94 13.88
N GLU A 172 3.14 20.65 13.74
CA GLU A 172 3.23 21.85 12.92
C GLU A 172 2.92 21.57 11.44
N SER A 173 3.40 20.43 10.93
CA SER A 173 3.10 20.00 9.55
C SER A 173 1.59 19.75 9.35
N ILE A 174 0.92 19.19 10.35
CA ILE A 174 -0.54 18.98 10.32
C ILE A 174 -1.27 20.33 10.33
N TYR A 175 -0.86 21.28 11.16
CA TYR A 175 -1.46 22.62 11.18
C TYR A 175 -1.34 23.33 9.83
N ASN A 176 -0.25 23.08 9.10
CA ASN A 176 0.01 23.67 7.79
C ASN A 176 -0.52 22.82 6.63
N TYR A 177 -1.30 21.76 6.89
CA TYR A 177 -1.86 20.85 5.88
C TYR A 177 -0.80 20.22 4.96
N LEU A 178 0.42 20.04 5.46
CA LEU A 178 1.49 19.41 4.70
C LEU A 178 1.30 17.88 4.68
N ASN A 179 1.81 17.25 3.63
CA ASN A 179 1.79 15.80 3.53
C ASN A 179 2.74 15.19 4.59
N CYS A 180 2.18 14.50 5.56
CA CYS A 180 2.90 13.85 6.67
C CYS A 180 3.31 12.39 6.35
N GLY A 181 3.15 11.98 5.11
CA GLY A 181 3.53 10.65 4.64
C GLY A 181 2.40 9.62 4.76
N MET A 182 2.74 8.35 4.61
CA MET A 182 1.79 7.24 4.63
C MET A 182 1.91 6.46 5.94
N ILE A 183 0.77 6.16 6.55
CA ILE A 183 0.67 5.13 7.58
C ILE A 183 0.32 3.83 6.87
N LEU A 184 1.13 2.81 7.06
CA LEU A 184 0.94 1.51 6.43
C LEU A 184 0.68 0.45 7.48
N VAL A 185 -0.44 -0.26 7.34
CA VAL A 185 -0.82 -1.37 8.22
C VAL A 185 -1.03 -2.64 7.41
N ARG A 186 -0.87 -3.81 8.05
CA ARG A 186 -1.25 -5.11 7.50
C ARG A 186 -2.46 -5.62 8.24
N GLU A 187 -3.53 -5.90 7.50
CA GLU A 187 -4.75 -6.51 8.02
C GLU A 187 -4.51 -7.97 8.42
N ARG A 188 -5.09 -8.37 9.56
CA ARG A 188 -5.13 -9.74 10.07
C ARG A 188 -6.57 -10.17 10.24
N SER A 189 -6.88 -11.39 9.80
CA SER A 189 -8.20 -11.95 10.00
C SER A 189 -8.47 -12.31 11.46
N PHE A 190 -9.73 -12.41 11.80
CA PHE A 190 -10.17 -12.91 13.10
C PHE A 190 -9.59 -14.30 13.38
N ASP A 191 -9.64 -15.20 12.39
CA ASP A 191 -9.12 -16.57 12.49
C ASP A 191 -7.61 -16.59 12.79
N PHE A 192 -6.85 -15.66 12.18
CA PHE A 192 -5.42 -15.55 12.45
C PHE A 192 -5.18 -15.13 13.92
N VAL A 193 -5.86 -14.08 14.37
CA VAL A 193 -5.72 -13.56 15.73
C VAL A 193 -6.10 -14.62 16.75
N GLU A 194 -7.25 -15.26 16.59
CA GLU A 194 -7.74 -16.34 17.47
C GLU A 194 -6.73 -17.49 17.56
N LYS A 195 -6.20 -17.92 16.40
CA LYS A 195 -5.21 -19.01 16.34
C LYS A 195 -3.91 -18.66 17.07
N GLU A 196 -3.43 -17.44 16.95
CA GLU A 196 -2.21 -17.01 17.65
C GLU A 196 -2.44 -16.91 19.17
N VAL A 197 -3.58 -16.37 19.59
CA VAL A 197 -3.96 -16.31 21.03
C VAL A 197 -4.08 -17.71 21.62
N LYS A 198 -4.70 -18.65 20.93
CA LYS A 198 -4.77 -20.07 21.34
C LYS A 198 -3.42 -20.76 21.43
N LYS A 199 -2.38 -20.25 20.75
CA LYS A 199 -0.99 -20.71 20.91
C LYS A 199 -0.24 -20.01 22.03
N GLY A 200 -0.86 -19.08 22.74
CA GLY A 200 -0.24 -18.29 23.80
C GLY A 200 0.52 -17.06 23.31
N ASN A 201 0.35 -16.68 22.04
CA ASN A 201 0.91 -15.45 21.50
C ASN A 201 -0.12 -14.31 21.63
N TYR A 202 0.05 -13.46 22.61
CA TYR A 202 -0.83 -12.32 22.90
C TYR A 202 -0.32 -11.01 22.27
N ASN A 203 0.84 -11.03 21.59
CA ASN A 203 1.37 -9.88 20.85
C ASN A 203 0.81 -9.87 19.42
N VAL A 204 -0.48 -9.72 19.30
CA VAL A 204 -1.24 -9.69 18.07
C VAL A 204 -2.24 -8.55 18.05
N GLY A 205 -2.77 -8.22 16.90
CA GLY A 205 -3.85 -7.25 16.68
C GLY A 205 -4.46 -7.48 15.32
N PHE A 206 -5.52 -6.76 15.01
CA PHE A 206 -6.18 -6.84 13.71
C PHE A 206 -5.45 -6.06 12.63
N PHE A 207 -4.65 -5.07 13.04
CA PHE A 207 -3.79 -4.28 12.15
C PHE A 207 -2.36 -4.22 12.69
N ASP A 208 -1.44 -4.90 12.05
CA ASP A 208 -0.01 -4.76 12.30
C ASP A 208 0.50 -3.44 11.72
N ILE A 209 1.09 -2.56 12.52
CA ILE A 209 1.70 -1.32 12.03
C ILE A 209 2.97 -1.66 11.25
N VAL A 210 2.93 -1.55 9.91
CA VAL A 210 4.11 -1.79 9.06
C VAL A 210 4.98 -0.54 8.98
N ASP A 211 4.38 0.64 8.77
CA ASP A 211 5.08 1.93 8.84
C ASP A 211 4.18 2.99 9.48
N GLY A 212 4.81 4.02 10.07
CA GLY A 212 4.11 5.12 10.73
C GLY A 212 4.07 5.03 12.26
N LYS A 213 4.69 4.01 12.88
CA LYS A 213 4.72 3.82 14.34
C LYS A 213 5.11 5.09 15.10
N GLN A 214 6.16 5.80 14.69
CA GLN A 214 6.62 7.02 15.34
C GLN A 214 5.60 8.15 15.23
N ARG A 215 4.98 8.30 14.05
CA ARG A 215 3.97 9.32 13.75
C ARG A 215 2.70 9.09 14.54
N LEU A 216 2.22 7.85 14.57
CA LEU A 216 1.06 7.46 15.37
C LEU A 216 1.30 7.70 16.86
N ASN A 217 2.50 7.37 17.35
CA ASN A 217 2.86 7.63 18.73
C ASN A 217 2.90 9.13 19.05
N ALA A 218 3.49 9.94 18.16
CA ALA A 218 3.52 11.39 18.36
C ALA A 218 2.11 12.00 18.37
N LEU A 219 1.20 11.52 17.50
CA LEU A 219 -0.21 11.90 17.53
C LEU A 219 -0.87 11.50 18.85
N TYR A 220 -0.69 10.25 19.29
CA TYR A 220 -1.25 9.76 20.55
C TYR A 220 -0.79 10.61 21.74
N GLU A 221 0.52 10.85 21.84
CA GLU A 221 1.08 11.64 22.93
C GLU A 221 0.59 13.10 22.92
N PHE A 222 0.44 13.73 21.74
CA PHE A 222 -0.10 15.08 21.65
C PHE A 222 -1.58 15.13 22.04
N LEU A 223 -2.38 14.23 21.51
CA LEU A 223 -3.82 14.13 21.80
C LEU A 223 -4.11 13.85 23.30
N THR A 224 -3.17 13.16 23.96
CA THR A 224 -3.24 12.87 25.40
C THR A 224 -2.52 13.91 26.28
N ASN A 225 -2.13 15.07 25.71
CA ASN A 225 -1.47 16.17 26.40
C ASN A 225 -0.13 15.81 27.06
N GLN A 226 0.66 14.92 26.44
CA GLN A 226 1.98 14.53 26.96
C GLN A 226 3.09 15.52 26.56
N PHE A 227 2.89 16.31 25.52
CA PHE A 227 3.81 17.37 25.15
C PHE A 227 3.07 18.56 24.55
N LYS A 228 3.75 19.73 24.52
CA LYS A 228 3.26 20.97 23.92
C LYS A 228 3.73 21.10 22.48
N ASP A 229 2.87 21.69 21.63
CA ASP A 229 3.25 22.08 20.26
C ASP A 229 4.33 23.18 20.27
N LEU A 230 4.75 23.62 19.07
CA LEU A 230 5.74 24.71 18.92
C LEU A 230 5.21 26.07 19.43
N HIS A 231 3.90 26.22 19.58
CA HIS A 231 3.26 27.44 20.09
C HIS A 231 3.05 27.42 21.61
N GLY A 232 3.47 26.35 22.27
CA GLY A 232 3.37 26.19 23.72
C GLY A 232 2.03 25.66 24.24
N ASN A 233 1.16 25.14 23.36
CA ASN A 233 -0.16 24.61 23.72
C ASN A 233 -0.14 23.08 23.82
N TYR A 234 -0.84 22.55 24.80
CA TYR A 234 -1.33 21.16 24.77
C TYR A 234 -2.52 21.05 23.82
N PHE A 235 -2.82 19.87 23.34
CA PHE A 235 -4.03 19.65 22.53
C PHE A 235 -5.30 20.08 23.30
N GLY A 236 -5.34 19.82 24.62
CA GLY A 236 -6.42 20.23 25.51
C GLY A 236 -6.67 21.74 25.54
N ASP A 237 -5.62 22.55 25.36
CA ASP A 237 -5.68 24.03 25.38
C ASP A 237 -6.28 24.63 24.11
N LEU A 238 -6.33 23.85 23.01
CA LEU A 238 -6.86 24.32 21.75
C LEU A 238 -8.36 24.59 21.81
N SER A 239 -8.82 25.62 21.10
CA SER A 239 -10.25 25.91 20.96
C SER A 239 -11.00 24.73 20.32
N ALA A 240 -12.30 24.62 20.56
CA ALA A 240 -13.14 23.59 19.96
C ALA A 240 -13.05 23.62 18.41
N MET A 241 -12.97 24.81 17.82
CA MET A 241 -12.81 24.96 16.37
C MET A 241 -11.46 24.45 15.89
N SER A 242 -10.36 24.77 16.59
CA SER A 242 -9.02 24.30 16.25
C SER A 242 -8.91 22.79 16.35
N LYS A 243 -9.50 22.18 17.39
CA LYS A 243 -9.59 20.72 17.55
C LYS A 243 -10.32 20.06 16.39
N ARG A 244 -11.43 20.66 15.95
CA ARG A 244 -12.20 20.16 14.81
C ARG A 244 -11.39 20.26 13.51
N VAL A 245 -10.80 21.41 13.22
CA VAL A 245 -9.96 21.62 12.03
C VAL A 245 -8.79 20.63 12.01
N PHE A 246 -8.15 20.40 13.16
CA PHE A 246 -7.10 19.41 13.30
C PHE A 246 -7.62 17.99 12.96
N ALA A 247 -8.75 17.59 13.52
CA ALA A 247 -9.34 16.26 13.31
C ALA A 247 -9.81 16.04 11.87
N ASP A 248 -10.30 17.08 11.20
CA ASP A 248 -10.78 17.01 9.81
C ASP A 248 -9.63 17.02 8.78
N SER A 249 -8.38 17.28 9.19
CA SER A 249 -7.24 17.35 8.27
C SER A 249 -6.92 15.99 7.66
N THR A 250 -6.52 15.98 6.37
CA THR A 250 -6.19 14.77 5.59
C THR A 250 -4.70 14.76 5.21
N CYS A 251 -3.84 14.94 6.20
CA CYS A 251 -2.38 15.05 5.97
C CYS A 251 -1.68 13.72 5.77
N PHE A 252 -2.36 12.60 6.03
CA PHE A 252 -1.80 11.27 5.89
C PHE A 252 -2.46 10.50 4.75
N ALA A 253 -1.65 9.79 3.98
CA ALA A 253 -2.14 8.66 3.23
C ALA A 253 -2.21 7.44 4.15
N PHE A 254 -3.27 6.63 4.04
CA PHE A 254 -3.42 5.39 4.77
C PHE A 254 -3.37 4.22 3.80
N GLY A 255 -2.48 3.26 4.08
CA GLY A 255 -2.31 2.07 3.26
C GLY A 255 -2.64 0.81 4.06
N ILE A 256 -3.47 -0.06 3.48
CA ILE A 256 -3.80 -1.36 4.08
C ILE A 256 -3.22 -2.45 3.19
N MET A 257 -2.28 -3.21 3.73
CA MET A 257 -1.84 -4.47 3.15
C MET A 257 -2.86 -5.54 3.50
N ARG A 258 -3.34 -6.26 2.49
CA ARG A 258 -4.35 -7.30 2.67
C ARG A 258 -3.78 -8.47 3.48
N GLU A 259 -4.64 -9.22 4.14
CA GLU A 259 -4.31 -10.42 4.92
C GLU A 259 -3.42 -11.42 4.16
N ARG A 260 -3.65 -11.60 2.85
CA ARG A 260 -2.87 -12.48 1.98
C ARG A 260 -1.43 -12.02 1.69
N SER A 261 -1.04 -10.82 2.13
CA SER A 261 0.34 -10.35 1.99
C SER A 261 1.27 -11.24 2.80
N THR A 262 2.33 -11.70 2.17
CA THR A 262 3.32 -12.56 2.84
C THR A 262 4.18 -11.76 3.82
N ASP A 263 4.89 -12.44 4.70
CA ASP A 263 5.85 -11.80 5.61
C ASP A 263 6.99 -11.13 4.82
N GLU A 264 7.40 -11.70 3.69
CA GLU A 264 8.34 -11.08 2.76
C GLU A 264 7.79 -9.77 2.17
N ASP A 265 6.52 -9.72 1.78
CA ASP A 265 5.88 -8.50 1.29
C ASP A 265 5.89 -7.39 2.34
N VAL A 266 5.69 -7.74 3.61
CA VAL A 266 5.75 -6.81 4.73
C VAL A 266 7.16 -6.22 4.87
N ILE A 267 8.18 -7.08 4.90
CA ILE A 267 9.57 -6.62 5.02
C ILE A 267 10.00 -5.76 3.82
N ASN A 268 9.64 -6.16 2.60
CA ASN A 268 9.93 -5.39 1.40
C ASN A 268 9.21 -4.02 1.44
N SER A 269 7.95 -3.98 1.87
CA SER A 269 7.19 -2.74 2.00
C SER A 269 7.79 -1.83 3.07
N PHE A 270 8.15 -2.39 4.24
CA PHE A 270 8.80 -1.66 5.31
C PHE A 270 10.11 -1.01 4.85
N LEU A 271 10.98 -1.77 4.17
CA LEU A 271 12.24 -1.25 3.63
C LEU A 271 11.99 -0.15 2.60
N ASN A 272 11.09 -0.36 1.64
CA ASN A 272 10.83 0.58 0.56
C ASN A 272 10.27 1.92 1.06
N VAL A 273 9.33 1.91 1.99
CA VAL A 273 8.74 3.14 2.55
C VAL A 273 9.79 3.93 3.34
N ASN A 274 10.66 3.25 4.08
CA ASN A 274 11.68 3.90 4.89
C ASN A 274 12.89 4.44 4.10
N PHE A 275 13.06 4.05 2.82
CA PHE A 275 14.05 4.67 1.94
C PHE A 275 13.68 6.11 1.55
N THR A 276 12.39 6.46 1.58
CA THR A 276 11.88 7.77 1.13
C THR A 276 11.57 8.73 2.28
N GLY A 277 11.63 8.30 3.53
CA GLY A 277 11.23 9.05 4.73
C GLY A 277 12.39 9.42 5.66
N THR A 278 12.11 9.58 6.95
CA THR A 278 13.12 9.80 8.00
C THR A 278 14.09 8.63 8.02
N ARG A 279 15.35 8.89 7.72
CA ARG A 279 16.37 7.85 7.58
C ARG A 279 16.46 6.99 8.83
N MET A 280 16.26 5.69 8.66
CA MET A 280 16.63 4.71 9.68
C MET A 280 18.17 4.62 9.80
N SER A 281 18.64 4.18 10.96
CA SER A 281 20.07 3.89 11.10
C SER A 281 20.46 2.75 10.14
N ARG A 282 21.71 2.78 9.70
CA ARG A 282 22.24 1.78 8.77
C ARG A 282 22.16 0.37 9.38
N GLU A 283 22.45 0.25 10.66
CA GLU A 283 22.41 -1.01 11.41
C GLU A 283 21.01 -1.59 11.40
N HIS A 284 19.97 -0.76 11.59
CA HIS A 284 18.59 -1.25 11.60
C HIS A 284 18.13 -1.70 10.20
N ILE A 285 18.53 -0.98 9.15
CA ILE A 285 18.27 -1.38 7.76
C ILE A 285 18.93 -2.73 7.47
N GLU A 286 20.19 -2.92 7.87
CA GLU A 286 20.94 -4.16 7.68
C GLU A 286 20.29 -5.31 8.46
N TYR A 287 19.86 -5.04 9.70
CA TYR A 287 19.08 -6.01 10.50
C TYR A 287 17.81 -6.46 9.77
N VAL A 288 16.96 -5.52 9.35
CA VAL A 288 15.70 -5.88 8.67
C VAL A 288 15.95 -6.62 7.35
N ARG A 289 16.99 -6.24 6.59
CA ARG A 289 17.40 -7.00 5.39
C ARG A 289 17.81 -8.44 5.72
N SER A 290 18.47 -8.65 6.87
CA SER A 290 18.84 -10.01 7.29
C SER A 290 17.63 -10.88 7.62
N LEU A 291 16.50 -10.28 8.06
CA LEU A 291 15.26 -11.01 8.32
C LEU A 291 14.70 -11.64 7.04
N LYS A 292 14.83 -10.94 5.89
CA LYS A 292 14.39 -11.48 4.60
C LYS A 292 15.03 -12.84 4.30
N ASN A 293 16.34 -12.96 4.50
CA ASN A 293 17.07 -14.22 4.29
C ASN A 293 16.63 -15.36 5.25
N LYS A 294 15.98 -15.03 6.38
CA LYS A 294 15.45 -16.02 7.32
C LYS A 294 14.04 -16.48 6.97
N ILE A 295 13.28 -15.62 6.27
CA ILE A 295 11.92 -15.94 5.82
C ILE A 295 11.96 -16.82 4.58
N GLU A 296 12.93 -16.61 3.69
CA GLU A 296 13.07 -17.32 2.40
C GLU A 296 13.66 -18.75 2.53
N LYS A 297 14.18 -19.15 3.69
CA LYS A 297 14.72 -20.50 3.95
C LYS A 297 13.64 -21.45 4.47
#